data_411e5833d125ce5c3955a36d1cc7e2ec
#
_entry.id   411e5833d125ce5c3955a36d1cc7e2ec
#
_cell.length_a   1.000
_cell.length_b   1.000
_cell.length_c   1.000
_cell.angle_alpha   90.00
_cell.angle_beta   90.00
_cell.angle_gamma   90.00
#
_symmetry.space_group_name_H-M   'P 1'
#
loop_
_entity.id
_entity.type
_entity.pdbx_description
1 polymer ?
#
loop_
_entity_poly.entity_id
_entity_poly.type
_entity_poly.pdbx_seq_one_letter_code
_entity_poly.pdbx_strand_id
1 'polypeptide(L)'
;MVATTETIAAVEDATGSYKYGFVTDIETEKAPKGLNEDVIRFISAKKDEPEWMLEWRLKAYRYWQKMPTPNWAKLNIAPIDYQDIYFYAAPKSAEGPKSLDEVDPELLRTYEKLGIPLNEQKMLAGVAVDAVFDSVSVATTFREELSKVGVIFCPISEAIREYPDLVRRYMGSVVPVSDNYFSALNCAVFTDGSFVYIPKGVRCPMELSTYFRINEQNTGQFERTLIIAEDSSYVSYLEGCTAPQRDENQLHAAVVELVTMDDAEIKYSTVQNWYPGDETGKGGIYNFVTKRG
;
A
#
# COMPACT_ATOMS: atom_id res chain seq x y z
N MET A 1 -24.51 -3.47 34.76
CA MET A 1 -25.41 -2.92 33.72
C MET A 1 -25.57 -3.99 32.66
N VAL A 2 -26.80 -4.44 32.43
CA VAL A 2 -27.09 -5.40 31.34
C VAL A 2 -27.16 -4.56 30.06
N ALA A 3 -26.43 -4.96 29.02
CA ALA A 3 -26.48 -4.29 27.72
C ALA A 3 -27.92 -4.33 27.18
N THR A 4 -28.42 -3.23 26.65
CA THR A 4 -29.76 -3.18 26.05
C THR A 4 -29.77 -3.96 24.75
N THR A 5 -30.95 -4.44 24.33
CA THR A 5 -31.15 -5.16 23.06
C THR A 5 -30.64 -4.34 21.87
N GLU A 6 -30.76 -3.01 21.92
CA GLU A 6 -30.23 -2.09 20.89
C GLU A 6 -28.69 -2.06 20.89
N THR A 7 -28.05 -2.12 22.06
CA THR A 7 -26.58 -2.19 22.17
C THR A 7 -26.06 -3.52 21.64
N ILE A 8 -26.78 -4.63 21.89
CA ILE A 8 -26.46 -5.97 21.40
C ILE A 8 -26.62 -5.99 19.85
N ALA A 9 -27.74 -5.48 19.33
CA ALA A 9 -27.99 -5.41 17.89
C ALA A 9 -26.96 -4.51 17.17
N ALA A 10 -26.55 -3.38 17.78
CA ALA A 10 -25.52 -2.50 17.23
C ALA A 10 -24.11 -3.16 17.25
N VAL A 11 -23.83 -3.98 18.25
CA VAL A 11 -22.59 -4.79 18.33
C VAL A 11 -22.64 -5.92 17.32
N GLU A 12 -23.78 -6.61 17.17
CA GLU A 12 -23.98 -7.65 16.16
C GLU A 12 -23.92 -7.10 14.74
N ASP A 13 -24.42 -5.88 14.48
CA ASP A 13 -24.30 -5.20 13.18
C ASP A 13 -22.85 -4.73 12.94
N ALA A 14 -22.15 -4.30 13.98
CA ALA A 14 -20.73 -3.94 13.91
C ALA A 14 -19.79 -5.17 13.79
N THR A 15 -20.22 -6.34 14.30
CA THR A 15 -19.53 -7.64 14.17
C THR A 15 -20.12 -8.52 13.07
N GLY A 16 -21.11 -8.02 12.35
CA GLY A 16 -21.76 -8.67 11.19
C GLY A 16 -20.75 -9.07 10.12
N SER A 17 -21.16 -9.91 9.18
CA SER A 17 -20.29 -10.48 8.14
C SER A 17 -19.34 -9.44 7.56
N TYR A 18 -18.04 -9.75 7.55
CA TYR A 18 -16.96 -8.87 7.05
C TYR A 18 -17.31 -8.33 5.65
N LYS A 19 -17.81 -7.09 5.59
CA LYS A 19 -18.40 -6.47 4.38
C LYS A 19 -17.41 -6.31 3.23
N TYR A 20 -16.09 -6.34 3.52
CA TYR A 20 -15.01 -6.25 2.54
C TYR A 20 -14.57 -7.62 2.02
N GLY A 21 -15.23 -8.71 2.44
CA GLY A 21 -14.86 -10.09 2.12
C GLY A 21 -15.09 -10.54 0.68
N PHE A 22 -15.71 -9.70 -0.18
CA PHE A 22 -15.94 -10.02 -1.58
C PHE A 22 -14.63 -10.08 -2.39
N VAL A 23 -14.62 -10.86 -3.46
CA VAL A 23 -13.54 -10.97 -4.43
C VAL A 23 -13.96 -10.24 -5.71
N THR A 24 -13.04 -9.51 -6.34
CA THR A 24 -13.23 -8.93 -7.67
C THR A 24 -12.78 -9.94 -8.71
N ASP A 25 -13.69 -10.31 -9.62
CA ASP A 25 -13.38 -11.23 -10.71
C ASP A 25 -12.73 -10.46 -11.88
N ILE A 26 -11.40 -10.46 -11.90
CA ILE A 26 -10.60 -9.80 -12.93
C ILE A 26 -9.40 -10.67 -13.30
N GLU A 27 -9.08 -10.70 -14.58
CA GLU A 27 -7.92 -11.46 -15.06
C GLU A 27 -6.61 -10.78 -14.63
N THR A 28 -5.76 -11.53 -13.92
CA THR A 28 -4.50 -11.02 -13.37
C THR A 28 -3.28 -11.69 -14.01
N GLU A 29 -2.23 -10.90 -14.19
CA GLU A 29 -0.88 -11.40 -14.46
C GLU A 29 -0.14 -11.56 -13.11
N LYS A 30 0.60 -12.66 -12.96
CA LYS A 30 1.39 -12.93 -11.73
C LYS A 30 2.83 -13.26 -12.08
N ALA A 31 3.75 -12.87 -11.19
CA ALA A 31 5.09 -13.44 -11.18
C ALA A 31 5.03 -14.95 -10.83
N PRO A 32 6.06 -15.74 -11.13
CA PRO A 32 6.20 -17.06 -10.55
C PRO A 32 6.15 -17.00 -9.00
N LYS A 33 5.64 -18.06 -8.37
CA LYS A 33 5.67 -18.19 -6.91
C LYS A 33 7.09 -18.25 -6.37
N GLY A 34 7.26 -17.80 -5.16
CA GLY A 34 8.51 -17.84 -4.42
C GLY A 34 9.34 -16.56 -4.56
N LEU A 35 10.29 -16.42 -3.65
CA LEU A 35 11.18 -15.27 -3.57
C LEU A 35 12.62 -15.64 -3.95
N ASN A 36 13.08 -15.05 -5.04
CA ASN A 36 14.45 -15.17 -5.55
C ASN A 36 14.83 -13.92 -6.35
N GLU A 37 16.07 -13.83 -6.82
CA GLU A 37 16.53 -12.66 -7.60
C GLU A 37 15.78 -12.50 -8.93
N ASP A 38 15.32 -13.59 -9.57
CA ASP A 38 14.59 -13.52 -10.85
C ASP A 38 13.21 -12.87 -10.67
N VAL A 39 12.51 -13.18 -9.57
CA VAL A 39 11.25 -12.52 -9.21
C VAL A 39 11.45 -11.03 -8.92
N ILE A 40 12.54 -10.65 -8.25
CA ILE A 40 12.88 -9.24 -8.01
C ILE A 40 13.16 -8.51 -9.32
N ARG A 41 13.91 -9.12 -10.24
CA ARG A 41 14.15 -8.59 -11.59
C ARG A 41 12.86 -8.46 -12.39
N PHE A 42 11.97 -9.43 -12.26
CA PHE A 42 10.64 -9.39 -12.89
C PHE A 42 9.83 -8.19 -12.37
N ILE A 43 9.75 -7.97 -11.05
CA ILE A 43 9.08 -6.81 -10.44
C ILE A 43 9.65 -5.50 -10.98
N SER A 44 10.98 -5.36 -10.95
CA SER A 44 11.67 -4.17 -11.43
C SER A 44 11.41 -3.89 -12.92
N ALA A 45 11.43 -4.94 -13.75
CA ALA A 45 11.11 -4.83 -15.17
C ALA A 45 9.65 -4.43 -15.42
N LYS A 46 8.69 -4.99 -14.65
CA LYS A 46 7.26 -4.64 -14.76
C LYS A 46 6.97 -3.20 -14.33
N LYS A 47 7.79 -2.63 -13.46
CA LYS A 47 7.68 -1.23 -13.00
C LYS A 47 8.51 -0.27 -13.83
N ASP A 48 9.21 -0.75 -14.87
CA ASP A 48 10.12 0.04 -15.70
C ASP A 48 11.11 0.86 -14.85
N GLU A 49 11.71 0.19 -13.88
CA GLU A 49 12.59 0.83 -12.91
C GLU A 49 13.99 1.09 -13.49
N PRO A 50 14.63 2.21 -13.13
CA PRO A 50 16.03 2.44 -13.48
C PRO A 50 16.95 1.45 -12.74
N GLU A 51 18.10 1.18 -13.32
CA GLU A 51 19.05 0.15 -12.82
C GLU A 51 19.44 0.35 -11.34
N TRP A 52 19.61 1.60 -10.90
CA TRP A 52 19.93 1.88 -9.49
C TRP A 52 18.86 1.34 -8.51
N MET A 53 17.59 1.30 -8.92
CA MET A 53 16.51 0.78 -8.11
C MET A 53 16.55 -0.74 -8.04
N LEU A 54 16.82 -1.40 -9.16
CA LEU A 54 17.04 -2.84 -9.18
C LEU A 54 18.23 -3.25 -8.30
N GLU A 55 19.35 -2.53 -8.39
CA GLU A 55 20.53 -2.78 -7.53
C GLU A 55 20.17 -2.63 -6.05
N TRP A 56 19.39 -1.61 -5.70
CA TRP A 56 18.94 -1.36 -4.34
C TRP A 56 18.06 -2.53 -3.83
N ARG A 57 17.13 -3.03 -4.64
CA ARG A 57 16.29 -4.20 -4.33
C ARG A 57 17.11 -5.47 -4.11
N LEU A 58 18.03 -5.76 -5.00
CA LEU A 58 18.90 -6.95 -4.90
C LEU A 58 19.80 -6.89 -3.67
N LYS A 59 20.30 -5.71 -3.33
CA LYS A 59 21.05 -5.50 -2.10
C LYS A 59 20.19 -5.76 -0.86
N ALA A 60 18.96 -5.27 -0.85
CA ALA A 60 17.99 -5.49 0.21
C ALA A 60 17.66 -6.99 0.38
N TYR A 61 17.43 -7.69 -0.72
CA TYR A 61 17.16 -9.13 -0.71
C TYR A 61 18.33 -9.94 -0.11
N ARG A 62 19.54 -9.69 -0.58
CA ARG A 62 20.74 -10.36 -0.05
C ARG A 62 20.99 -10.03 1.42
N TYR A 63 20.59 -8.86 1.89
CA TYR A 63 20.63 -8.50 3.30
C TYR A 63 19.57 -9.27 4.08
N TRP A 64 18.30 -9.28 3.60
CA TRP A 64 17.21 -10.00 4.21
C TRP A 64 17.48 -11.50 4.38
N GLN A 65 18.10 -12.16 3.39
CA GLN A 65 18.47 -13.58 3.46
C GLN A 65 19.41 -13.92 4.63
N LYS A 66 20.15 -12.94 5.13
CA LYS A 66 21.10 -13.11 6.25
C LYS A 66 20.48 -12.77 7.61
N MET A 67 19.30 -12.18 7.61
CA MET A 67 18.63 -11.79 8.84
C MET A 67 17.94 -12.99 9.49
N PRO A 68 18.01 -13.14 10.83
CA PRO A 68 17.20 -14.12 11.52
C PRO A 68 15.72 -13.72 11.47
N THR A 69 14.84 -14.69 11.33
CA THR A 69 13.40 -14.47 11.50
C THR A 69 13.12 -13.93 12.91
N PRO A 70 12.30 -12.89 13.07
CA PRO A 70 11.98 -12.31 14.38
C PRO A 70 11.35 -13.34 15.31
N ASN A 71 11.83 -13.40 16.55
CA ASN A 71 11.33 -14.29 17.60
C ASN A 71 10.99 -13.58 18.92
N TRP A 72 11.07 -12.26 18.94
CA TRP A 72 10.82 -11.43 20.13
C TRP A 72 9.35 -11.28 20.48
N ALA A 73 8.46 -11.40 19.50
CA ALA A 73 7.02 -11.33 19.72
C ALA A 73 6.52 -12.64 20.37
N LYS A 74 5.71 -12.52 21.41
CA LYS A 74 5.08 -13.66 22.08
C LYS A 74 3.85 -14.15 21.28
N LEU A 75 4.09 -14.51 20.03
CA LEU A 75 3.09 -15.01 19.10
C LEU A 75 3.38 -16.47 18.77
N ASN A 76 2.33 -17.26 18.67
CA ASN A 76 2.39 -18.63 18.19
C ASN A 76 1.75 -18.69 16.80
N ILE A 77 2.53 -18.30 15.78
CA ILE A 77 2.13 -18.32 14.38
C ILE A 77 2.90 -19.40 13.63
N ALA A 78 2.27 -20.00 12.63
CA ALA A 78 2.97 -20.91 11.72
C ALA A 78 4.07 -20.17 10.97
N PRO A 79 5.21 -20.81 10.67
CA PRO A 79 6.23 -20.21 9.81
C PRO A 79 5.65 -19.80 8.46
N ILE A 80 6.01 -18.61 7.98
CA ILE A 80 5.60 -18.13 6.67
C ILE A 80 6.45 -18.82 5.61
N ASP A 81 5.80 -19.49 4.66
CA ASP A 81 6.48 -20.07 3.50
C ASP A 81 6.58 -19.02 2.38
N TYR A 82 7.72 -18.36 2.30
CA TYR A 82 8.00 -17.36 1.27
C TYR A 82 8.12 -17.97 -0.14
N GLN A 83 8.16 -19.30 -0.28
CA GLN A 83 8.21 -19.96 -1.59
C GLN A 83 6.80 -20.30 -2.12
N ASP A 84 5.77 -20.21 -1.28
CA ASP A 84 4.37 -20.41 -1.69
C ASP A 84 3.56 -19.10 -1.84
N ILE A 85 4.23 -17.96 -2.01
CA ILE A 85 3.61 -16.63 -2.16
C ILE A 85 3.93 -16.07 -3.54
N TYR A 86 2.95 -15.38 -4.16
CA TYR A 86 3.17 -14.48 -5.29
C TYR A 86 3.57 -13.10 -4.79
N PHE A 87 4.72 -12.60 -5.23
CA PHE A 87 5.24 -11.28 -4.86
C PHE A 87 4.83 -10.17 -5.82
N TYR A 88 4.12 -10.52 -6.88
CA TYR A 88 3.54 -9.58 -7.82
C TYR A 88 2.27 -10.17 -8.42
N ALA A 89 1.20 -9.39 -8.42
CA ALA A 89 -0.03 -9.64 -9.16
C ALA A 89 -0.58 -8.29 -9.66
N ALA A 90 -1.05 -8.23 -10.89
CA ALA A 90 -1.64 -7.04 -11.46
C ALA A 90 -2.78 -7.38 -12.40
N PRO A 91 -3.87 -6.60 -12.46
CA PRO A 91 -4.87 -6.72 -13.51
C PRO A 91 -4.20 -6.60 -14.89
N LYS A 92 -4.54 -7.49 -15.82
CA LYS A 92 -3.98 -7.43 -17.20
C LYS A 92 -4.36 -6.14 -17.93
N SER A 93 -5.46 -5.51 -17.55
CA SER A 93 -5.92 -4.23 -18.10
C SER A 93 -5.19 -3.01 -17.52
N ALA A 94 -4.39 -3.17 -16.46
CA ALA A 94 -3.75 -2.07 -15.77
C ALA A 94 -2.35 -1.77 -16.35
N GLU A 95 -2.29 -1.08 -17.47
CA GLU A 95 -1.05 -0.48 -17.97
C GLU A 95 -0.91 0.98 -17.48
N GLY A 96 -0.61 1.15 -16.19
CA GLY A 96 -0.35 2.45 -15.55
C GLY A 96 -1.60 3.27 -15.22
N PRO A 97 -1.46 4.32 -14.37
CA PRO A 97 -2.57 5.20 -14.02
C PRO A 97 -2.94 6.06 -15.24
N LYS A 98 -4.02 5.70 -15.88
CA LYS A 98 -4.64 6.42 -16.99
C LYS A 98 -5.77 7.31 -16.46
N SER A 99 -6.40 8.05 -17.35
CA SER A 99 -7.63 8.76 -16.99
C SER A 99 -8.67 7.76 -16.48
N LEU A 100 -9.59 8.21 -15.63
CA LEU A 100 -10.67 7.34 -15.08
C LEU A 100 -11.50 6.65 -16.16
N ASP A 101 -11.59 7.23 -17.37
CA ASP A 101 -12.30 6.68 -18.51
C ASP A 101 -11.61 5.43 -19.11
N GLU A 102 -10.34 5.20 -18.76
CA GLU A 102 -9.52 4.08 -19.23
C GLU A 102 -9.39 2.96 -18.19
N VAL A 103 -9.90 3.20 -16.96
CA VAL A 103 -9.88 2.20 -15.88
C VAL A 103 -10.94 1.13 -16.16
N ASP A 104 -10.59 -0.13 -15.93
CA ASP A 104 -11.49 -1.26 -16.04
C ASP A 104 -12.78 -1.02 -15.22
N PRO A 105 -13.99 -1.12 -15.83
CA PRO A 105 -15.24 -0.89 -15.12
C PRO A 105 -15.45 -1.78 -13.88
N GLU A 106 -14.86 -2.98 -13.83
CA GLU A 106 -14.96 -3.86 -12.66
C GLU A 106 -14.12 -3.34 -11.50
N LEU A 107 -12.95 -2.73 -11.78
CA LEU A 107 -12.17 -2.04 -10.77
C LEU A 107 -12.92 -0.82 -10.22
N LEU A 108 -13.52 -0.01 -11.07
CA LEU A 108 -14.34 1.13 -10.63
C LEU A 108 -15.50 0.68 -9.72
N ARG A 109 -16.21 -0.38 -10.10
CA ARG A 109 -17.27 -0.97 -9.27
C ARG A 109 -16.76 -1.50 -7.94
N THR A 110 -15.56 -2.07 -7.93
CA THR A 110 -14.93 -2.55 -6.71
C THR A 110 -14.69 -1.41 -5.73
N TYR A 111 -14.11 -0.31 -6.17
CA TYR A 111 -13.88 0.84 -5.30
C TYR A 111 -15.18 1.52 -4.88
N GLU A 112 -16.20 1.55 -5.74
CA GLU A 112 -17.54 2.04 -5.37
C GLU A 112 -18.18 1.18 -4.26
N LYS A 113 -18.09 -0.15 -4.35
CA LYS A 113 -18.53 -1.07 -3.28
C LYS A 113 -17.76 -0.88 -1.97
N LEU A 114 -16.49 -0.48 -2.04
CA LEU A 114 -15.67 -0.16 -0.89
C LEU A 114 -16.02 1.21 -0.27
N GLY A 115 -16.90 1.97 -0.92
CA GLY A 115 -17.26 3.33 -0.48
C GLY A 115 -16.23 4.39 -0.90
N ILE A 116 -15.40 4.10 -1.89
CA ILE A 116 -14.34 4.97 -2.40
C ILE A 116 -14.61 5.25 -3.87
N PRO A 117 -15.54 6.17 -4.19
CA PRO A 117 -15.81 6.53 -5.57
C PRO A 117 -14.59 7.25 -6.16
N LEU A 118 -14.05 6.72 -7.25
CA LEU A 118 -12.91 7.34 -7.96
C LEU A 118 -13.34 8.49 -8.88
N ASN A 119 -14.63 8.68 -9.09
CA ASN A 119 -15.16 9.77 -9.92
C ASN A 119 -15.09 11.09 -9.15
N GLU A 120 -14.26 12.03 -9.59
CA GLU A 120 -14.04 13.34 -8.97
C GLU A 120 -15.33 14.15 -8.76
N GLN A 121 -16.33 13.99 -9.64
CA GLN A 121 -17.64 14.66 -9.49
C GLN A 121 -18.47 14.10 -8.34
N LYS A 122 -18.26 12.84 -7.95
CA LYS A 122 -18.93 12.18 -6.83
C LYS A 122 -18.15 12.27 -5.54
N MET A 123 -16.89 12.68 -5.59
CA MET A 123 -16.05 12.83 -4.42
C MET A 123 -16.48 14.06 -3.63
N LEU A 124 -16.55 13.92 -2.32
CA LEU A 124 -16.64 15.07 -1.41
C LEU A 124 -15.48 16.03 -1.73
N ALA A 125 -15.80 17.28 -2.03
CA ALA A 125 -14.81 18.29 -2.35
C ALA A 125 -13.71 18.32 -1.28
N GLY A 126 -12.45 18.18 -1.71
CA GLY A 126 -11.31 18.33 -0.82
C GLY A 126 -10.54 17.06 -0.46
N VAL A 127 -10.75 15.93 -1.15
CA VAL A 127 -9.93 14.71 -0.98
C VAL A 127 -9.40 14.23 -2.31
N ALA A 128 -8.07 14.11 -2.45
CA ALA A 128 -7.44 13.42 -3.57
C ALA A 128 -7.16 11.96 -3.21
N VAL A 129 -7.47 11.04 -4.11
CA VAL A 129 -7.35 9.59 -3.87
C VAL A 129 -6.41 8.95 -4.88
N ASP A 130 -5.52 8.08 -4.38
CA ASP A 130 -4.79 7.08 -5.16
C ASP A 130 -5.36 5.69 -4.82
N ALA A 131 -5.72 4.93 -5.84
CA ALA A 131 -6.30 3.60 -5.68
C ALA A 131 -5.32 2.53 -6.15
N VAL A 132 -4.90 1.67 -5.22
CA VAL A 132 -3.95 0.58 -5.48
C VAL A 132 -4.66 -0.76 -5.37
N PHE A 133 -4.58 -1.54 -6.45
CA PHE A 133 -5.16 -2.87 -6.54
C PHE A 133 -4.04 -3.90 -6.72
N ASP A 134 -3.89 -4.79 -5.75
CA ASP A 134 -2.76 -5.72 -5.66
C ASP A 134 -1.41 -4.96 -5.81
N SER A 135 -0.67 -5.18 -6.87
CA SER A 135 0.67 -4.63 -7.08
C SER A 135 0.74 -3.34 -7.89
N VAL A 136 -0.39 -2.73 -8.26
CA VAL A 136 -0.40 -1.55 -9.15
C VAL A 136 -1.37 -0.46 -8.70
N SER A 137 -0.98 0.81 -8.85
CA SER A 137 -1.91 1.93 -8.82
C SER A 137 -2.74 1.93 -10.08
N VAL A 138 -4.07 2.01 -9.92
CA VAL A 138 -5.04 1.97 -11.03
C VAL A 138 -5.64 3.34 -11.34
N ALA A 139 -5.62 4.27 -10.39
CA ALA A 139 -6.09 5.64 -10.59
C ALA A 139 -5.56 6.59 -9.52
N THR A 140 -5.19 7.80 -9.93
CA THR A 140 -4.86 8.92 -9.01
C THR A 140 -5.66 10.15 -9.43
N THR A 141 -6.38 10.77 -8.50
CA THR A 141 -7.28 11.90 -8.75
C THR A 141 -6.65 13.25 -8.39
N PHE A 142 -7.18 14.36 -8.91
CA PHE A 142 -6.80 15.76 -8.60
C PHE A 142 -5.31 16.12 -8.83
N ARG A 143 -4.62 15.40 -9.69
CA ARG A 143 -3.18 15.64 -9.97
C ARG A 143 -2.90 17.03 -10.50
N GLU A 144 -3.77 17.53 -11.37
CA GLU A 144 -3.60 18.89 -11.97
C GLU A 144 -3.76 19.99 -10.92
N GLU A 145 -4.76 19.86 -10.02
CA GLU A 145 -5.00 20.82 -8.95
C GLU A 145 -3.82 20.89 -7.97
N LEU A 146 -3.30 19.73 -7.59
CA LEU A 146 -2.16 19.63 -6.71
C LEU A 146 -0.89 20.19 -7.35
N SER A 147 -0.69 19.92 -8.63
CA SER A 147 0.48 20.43 -9.39
C SER A 147 0.53 21.95 -9.49
N LYS A 148 -0.63 22.65 -9.50
CA LYS A 148 -0.70 24.13 -9.52
C LYS A 148 -0.05 24.79 -8.31
N VAL A 149 0.01 24.08 -7.19
CA VAL A 149 0.69 24.53 -5.95
C VAL A 149 2.03 23.80 -5.72
N GLY A 150 2.48 23.02 -6.71
CA GLY A 150 3.75 22.28 -6.65
C GLY A 150 3.72 21.02 -5.80
N VAL A 151 2.56 20.59 -5.33
CA VAL A 151 2.39 19.32 -4.60
C VAL A 151 2.47 18.16 -5.58
N ILE A 152 3.31 17.17 -5.25
CA ILE A 152 3.38 15.90 -5.97
C ILE A 152 2.62 14.85 -5.17
N PHE A 153 1.66 14.20 -5.82
CA PHE A 153 0.96 13.03 -5.29
C PHE A 153 0.82 12.02 -6.42
N CYS A 154 1.57 10.94 -6.33
CA CYS A 154 1.60 9.90 -7.36
C CYS A 154 2.01 8.54 -6.76
N PRO A 155 1.85 7.44 -7.50
CA PRO A 155 2.42 6.16 -7.12
C PRO A 155 3.94 6.23 -6.93
N ILE A 156 4.48 5.50 -5.95
CA ILE A 156 5.93 5.46 -5.72
C ILE A 156 6.69 4.92 -6.94
N SER A 157 6.08 3.99 -7.68
CA SER A 157 6.65 3.46 -8.93
C SER A 157 6.82 4.53 -10.01
N GLU A 158 5.89 5.47 -10.09
CA GLU A 158 6.02 6.66 -10.97
C GLU A 158 7.11 7.60 -10.44
N ALA A 159 7.11 7.88 -9.13
CA ALA A 159 8.10 8.79 -8.54
C ALA A 159 9.55 8.30 -8.72
N ILE A 160 9.79 6.99 -8.70
CA ILE A 160 11.11 6.39 -8.95
C ILE A 160 11.64 6.78 -10.35
N ARG A 161 10.76 6.93 -11.34
CA ARG A 161 11.12 7.29 -12.72
C ARG A 161 11.15 8.80 -12.94
N GLU A 162 10.13 9.51 -12.46
CA GLU A 162 9.91 10.94 -12.76
C GLU A 162 10.64 11.87 -11.79
N TYR A 163 10.86 11.42 -10.54
CA TYR A 163 11.49 12.22 -9.47
C TYR A 163 12.66 11.45 -8.79
N PRO A 164 13.59 10.85 -9.56
CA PRO A 164 14.61 9.96 -9.02
C PRO A 164 15.49 10.60 -7.94
N ASP A 165 15.78 11.89 -8.05
CA ASP A 165 16.64 12.60 -7.10
C ASP A 165 15.97 12.71 -5.71
N LEU A 166 14.67 13.00 -5.66
CA LEU A 166 13.91 13.03 -4.42
C LEU A 166 13.82 11.63 -3.80
N VAL A 167 13.47 10.63 -4.61
CA VAL A 167 13.36 9.26 -4.13
C VAL A 167 14.71 8.76 -3.61
N ARG A 168 15.81 8.95 -4.34
CA ARG A 168 17.16 8.53 -3.91
C ARG A 168 17.63 9.21 -2.63
N ARG A 169 17.23 10.47 -2.44
CA ARG A 169 17.60 11.24 -1.25
C ARG A 169 16.88 10.78 0.01
N TYR A 170 15.60 10.45 -0.10
CA TYR A 170 14.76 10.27 1.08
C TYR A 170 14.33 8.82 1.33
N MET A 171 14.14 7.99 0.31
CA MET A 171 13.73 6.59 0.49
C MET A 171 14.82 5.81 1.24
N GLY A 172 14.42 5.20 2.34
CA GLY A 172 15.34 4.47 3.23
C GLY A 172 16.14 5.37 4.19
N SER A 173 15.86 6.68 4.22
CA SER A 173 16.51 7.61 5.16
C SER A 173 15.92 7.49 6.57
N VAL A 174 14.65 7.17 6.70
CA VAL A 174 13.92 7.00 7.96
C VAL A 174 13.78 5.52 8.32
N VAL A 175 13.45 4.67 7.33
CA VAL A 175 13.40 3.21 7.47
C VAL A 175 14.46 2.57 6.57
N PRO A 176 15.71 2.47 7.03
CA PRO A 176 16.76 1.82 6.24
C PRO A 176 16.49 0.32 6.06
N VAL A 177 17.13 -0.30 5.08
CA VAL A 177 17.06 -1.75 4.83
C VAL A 177 17.34 -2.56 6.09
N SER A 178 18.16 -2.05 6.99
CA SER A 178 18.57 -2.70 8.24
C SER A 178 17.62 -2.50 9.42
N ASP A 179 16.50 -1.78 9.27
CA ASP A 179 15.58 -1.47 10.39
C ASP A 179 15.03 -2.75 11.02
N ASN A 180 14.42 -3.61 10.22
CA ASN A 180 13.91 -4.91 10.67
C ASN A 180 13.74 -5.89 9.51
N TYR A 181 13.43 -7.16 9.84
CA TYR A 181 13.27 -8.25 8.89
C TYR A 181 12.22 -7.97 7.81
N PHE A 182 11.04 -7.44 8.18
CA PHE A 182 9.95 -7.18 7.25
C PHE A 182 10.15 -5.90 6.45
N SER A 183 10.87 -4.91 6.98
CA SER A 183 11.26 -3.74 6.20
C SER A 183 12.32 -4.11 5.16
N ALA A 184 13.26 -5.00 5.48
CA ALA A 184 14.23 -5.51 4.52
C ALA A 184 13.54 -6.31 3.39
N LEU A 185 12.55 -7.15 3.74
CA LEU A 185 11.70 -7.84 2.76
C LEU A 185 10.96 -6.83 1.88
N ASN A 186 10.27 -5.85 2.48
CA ASN A 186 9.58 -4.79 1.74
C ASN A 186 10.54 -4.09 0.78
N CYS A 187 11.72 -3.68 1.23
CA CYS A 187 12.72 -3.06 0.37
C CYS A 187 13.05 -3.88 -0.89
N ALA A 188 13.06 -5.21 -0.79
CA ALA A 188 13.35 -6.06 -1.93
C ALA A 188 12.17 -6.18 -2.91
N VAL A 189 10.92 -6.18 -2.40
CA VAL A 189 9.75 -6.64 -3.19
C VAL A 189 8.58 -5.65 -3.24
N PHE A 190 8.67 -4.46 -2.64
CA PHE A 190 7.53 -3.52 -2.72
C PHE A 190 7.14 -3.26 -4.18
N THR A 191 5.85 -3.17 -4.42
CA THR A 191 5.31 -3.10 -5.78
C THR A 191 4.74 -1.72 -6.09
N ASP A 192 3.99 -1.15 -5.16
CA ASP A 192 3.53 0.23 -5.25
C ASP A 192 3.32 0.83 -3.85
N GLY A 193 2.75 2.00 -3.80
CA GLY A 193 2.50 2.80 -2.63
C GLY A 193 2.48 4.26 -3.02
N SER A 194 2.48 5.17 -2.05
CA SER A 194 2.34 6.59 -2.33
C SER A 194 3.65 7.34 -2.22
N PHE A 195 3.86 8.25 -3.15
CA PHE A 195 4.85 9.31 -3.05
C PHE A 195 4.15 10.66 -2.91
N VAL A 196 4.49 11.37 -1.85
CA VAL A 196 3.95 12.71 -1.55
C VAL A 196 5.11 13.67 -1.30
N TYR A 197 5.12 14.79 -2.01
CA TYR A 197 6.05 15.89 -1.77
C TYR A 197 5.29 17.20 -1.64
N ILE A 198 5.48 17.89 -0.51
CA ILE A 198 4.87 19.18 -0.24
C ILE A 198 5.97 20.24 -0.22
N PRO A 199 5.94 21.21 -1.14
CA PRO A 199 6.95 22.27 -1.21
C PRO A 199 6.94 23.15 0.04
N LYS A 200 8.07 23.83 0.27
CA LYS A 200 8.26 24.79 1.35
C LYS A 200 7.14 25.83 1.41
N GLY A 201 6.56 26.00 2.61
CA GLY A 201 5.51 26.99 2.88
C GLY A 201 4.14 26.65 2.32
N VAL A 202 3.98 25.49 1.67
CA VAL A 202 2.70 25.08 1.09
C VAL A 202 1.86 24.29 2.10
N ARG A 203 0.62 24.72 2.31
CA ARG A 203 -0.40 23.90 2.95
C ARG A 203 -1.17 23.17 1.86
N CYS A 204 -1.11 21.83 1.88
CA CYS A 204 -1.83 21.03 0.89
C CYS A 204 -3.31 21.42 0.87
N PRO A 205 -3.88 21.77 -0.31
CA PRO A 205 -5.23 22.35 -0.39
C PRO A 205 -6.34 21.34 -0.07
N MET A 206 -6.02 20.06 -0.05
CA MET A 206 -6.97 18.98 0.18
C MET A 206 -6.32 17.85 0.97
N GLU A 207 -7.14 16.97 1.57
CA GLU A 207 -6.67 15.74 2.17
C GLU A 207 -6.24 14.75 1.06
N LEU A 208 -5.11 14.08 1.27
CA LEU A 208 -4.64 13.02 0.39
C LEU A 208 -5.03 11.66 0.98
N SER A 209 -5.44 10.74 0.14
CA SER A 209 -5.79 9.40 0.59
C SER A 209 -5.30 8.34 -0.38
N THR A 210 -4.74 7.26 0.13
CA THR A 210 -4.45 6.08 -0.68
C THR A 210 -5.21 4.89 -0.14
N TYR A 211 -5.79 4.14 -1.04
CA TYR A 211 -6.55 2.96 -0.70
C TYR A 211 -5.98 1.71 -1.35
N PHE A 212 -5.56 0.76 -0.51
CA PHE A 212 -4.98 -0.51 -0.94
C PHE A 212 -6.01 -1.63 -0.85
N ARG A 213 -6.19 -2.36 -1.95
CA ARG A 213 -7.02 -3.54 -2.01
C ARG A 213 -6.18 -4.75 -2.41
N ILE A 214 -5.97 -5.68 -1.48
CA ILE A 214 -5.49 -7.02 -1.83
C ILE A 214 -6.68 -7.79 -2.40
N ASN A 215 -6.53 -8.41 -3.54
CA ASN A 215 -7.61 -9.19 -4.17
C ASN A 215 -7.17 -10.60 -4.56
N GLU A 216 -5.96 -10.74 -5.10
CA GLU A 216 -5.50 -12.00 -5.67
C GLU A 216 -5.11 -13.02 -4.59
N GLN A 217 -5.38 -14.29 -4.87
CA GLN A 217 -5.14 -15.41 -3.97
C GLN A 217 -3.64 -15.73 -3.82
N ASN A 218 -3.19 -16.09 -2.61
CA ASN A 218 -1.80 -16.38 -2.27
C ASN A 218 -0.81 -15.25 -2.61
N THR A 219 -1.27 -14.01 -2.70
CA THR A 219 -0.45 -12.85 -3.01
C THR A 219 -0.06 -12.12 -1.75
N GLY A 220 1.22 -11.76 -1.63
CA GLY A 220 1.67 -10.79 -0.65
C GLY A 220 1.42 -9.37 -1.13
N GLN A 221 1.08 -8.47 -0.21
CA GLN A 221 0.97 -7.03 -0.46
C GLN A 221 2.16 -6.33 0.20
N PHE A 222 2.93 -5.60 -0.61
CA PHE A 222 4.16 -4.95 -0.18
C PHE A 222 4.13 -3.48 -0.62
N GLU A 223 3.62 -2.63 0.26
CA GLU A 223 3.44 -1.21 0.00
C GLU A 223 4.61 -0.41 0.54
N ARG A 224 5.00 0.66 -0.17
CA ARG A 224 5.97 1.63 0.33
C ARG A 224 5.48 3.05 0.12
N THR A 225 5.20 3.74 1.21
CA THR A 225 4.76 5.13 1.21
C THR A 225 5.89 6.03 1.70
N LEU A 226 6.16 7.10 0.94
CA LEU A 226 7.13 8.13 1.29
C LEU A 226 6.46 9.50 1.22
N ILE A 227 6.37 10.19 2.36
CA ILE A 227 5.79 11.52 2.48
C ILE A 227 6.87 12.50 2.94
N ILE A 228 7.10 13.54 2.15
CA ILE A 228 8.11 14.57 2.40
C ILE A 228 7.38 15.92 2.53
N ALA A 229 7.53 16.56 3.66
CA ALA A 229 7.01 17.91 3.93
C ALA A 229 8.18 18.87 4.16
N GLU A 230 8.41 19.78 3.21
CA GLU A 230 9.45 20.80 3.30
C GLU A 230 9.12 21.87 4.37
N ASP A 231 10.07 22.75 4.67
CA ASP A 231 9.93 23.76 5.73
C ASP A 231 8.58 24.47 5.70
N SER A 232 7.93 24.59 6.88
CA SER A 232 6.66 25.30 7.11
C SER A 232 5.51 24.81 6.21
N SER A 233 5.55 23.55 5.77
CA SER A 233 4.50 22.94 4.97
C SER A 233 3.53 22.08 5.79
N TYR A 234 2.40 21.72 5.19
CA TYR A 234 1.36 20.91 5.87
C TYR A 234 0.69 19.94 4.90
N VAL A 235 0.47 18.72 5.36
CA VAL A 235 -0.37 17.73 4.67
C VAL A 235 -1.15 16.85 5.65
N SER A 236 -2.39 16.53 5.29
CA SER A 236 -3.18 15.45 5.90
C SER A 236 -3.25 14.28 4.93
N TYR A 237 -2.89 13.09 5.40
CA TYR A 237 -2.85 11.88 4.60
C TYR A 237 -3.55 10.72 5.33
N LEU A 238 -4.45 10.05 4.61
CA LEU A 238 -5.18 8.89 5.08
C LEU A 238 -4.82 7.64 4.25
N GLU A 239 -4.44 6.58 4.92
CA GLU A 239 -4.21 5.28 4.30
C GLU A 239 -5.32 4.30 4.67
N GLY A 240 -5.92 3.66 3.68
CA GLY A 240 -6.94 2.63 3.84
C GLY A 240 -6.46 1.30 3.24
N CYS A 241 -6.62 0.19 3.98
CA CYS A 241 -6.25 -1.13 3.49
C CYS A 241 -7.38 -2.13 3.72
N THR A 242 -7.67 -2.96 2.72
CA THR A 242 -8.62 -4.08 2.84
C THR A 242 -8.15 -5.32 2.08
N ALA A 243 -8.65 -6.49 2.50
CA ALA A 243 -8.47 -7.75 1.80
C ALA A 243 -9.79 -8.53 1.76
N PRO A 244 -9.99 -9.44 0.78
CA PRO A 244 -11.14 -10.34 0.78
C PRO A 244 -11.04 -11.39 1.88
N GLN A 245 -12.15 -12.04 2.15
CA GLN A 245 -12.18 -13.23 3.01
C GLN A 245 -11.65 -14.43 2.22
N ARG A 246 -10.61 -15.08 2.75
CA ARG A 246 -10.00 -16.25 2.14
C ARG A 246 -9.61 -17.29 3.19
N ASP A 247 -9.53 -18.57 2.79
CA ASP A 247 -9.17 -19.69 3.65
C ASP A 247 -7.65 -19.86 3.83
N GLU A 248 -6.85 -19.17 3.01
CA GLU A 248 -5.39 -19.10 3.15
C GLU A 248 -4.93 -17.84 3.84
N ASN A 249 -3.79 -17.90 4.51
CA ASN A 249 -3.15 -16.74 5.10
C ASN A 249 -2.48 -15.88 4.03
N GLN A 250 -2.74 -14.57 4.06
CA GLN A 250 -2.09 -13.60 3.19
C GLN A 250 -1.02 -12.82 3.97
N LEU A 251 0.04 -12.40 3.29
CA LEU A 251 1.12 -11.62 3.88
C LEU A 251 1.00 -10.16 3.46
N HIS A 252 0.92 -9.27 4.43
CA HIS A 252 1.03 -7.82 4.23
C HIS A 252 2.27 -7.31 4.97
N ALA A 253 3.20 -6.71 4.24
CA ALA A 253 4.39 -6.09 4.83
C ALA A 253 4.61 -4.71 4.21
N ALA A 254 4.18 -3.67 4.93
CA ALA A 254 4.24 -2.28 4.48
C ALA A 254 5.31 -1.47 5.18
N VAL A 255 5.83 -0.45 4.49
CA VAL A 255 6.73 0.55 5.04
C VAL A 255 6.19 1.95 4.75
N VAL A 256 6.14 2.79 5.79
CA VAL A 256 5.80 4.21 5.67
C VAL A 256 6.93 5.05 6.26
N GLU A 257 7.45 5.96 5.46
CA GLU A 257 8.47 6.93 5.85
C GLU A 257 7.88 8.35 5.79
N LEU A 258 7.95 9.06 6.93
CA LEU A 258 7.52 10.45 7.05
C LEU A 258 8.74 11.33 7.27
N VAL A 259 8.94 12.30 6.40
CA VAL A 259 10.06 13.25 6.47
C VAL A 259 9.51 14.64 6.63
N THR A 260 9.71 15.24 7.81
CA THR A 260 9.30 16.62 8.11
C THR A 260 10.52 17.51 8.28
N MET A 261 10.56 18.64 7.57
CA MET A 261 11.57 19.68 7.74
C MET A 261 11.14 20.68 8.81
N ASP A 262 11.88 21.76 8.99
CA ASP A 262 11.63 22.76 10.04
C ASP A 262 10.22 23.34 9.94
N ASP A 263 9.47 23.35 11.08
CA ASP A 263 8.09 23.84 11.18
C ASP A 263 7.08 23.17 10.25
N ALA A 264 7.42 22.01 9.67
CA ALA A 264 6.48 21.24 8.85
C ALA A 264 5.61 20.30 9.70
N GLU A 265 4.42 19.99 9.18
CA GLU A 265 3.45 19.09 9.84
C GLU A 265 2.90 18.05 8.87
N ILE A 266 3.01 16.79 9.21
CA ILE A 266 2.34 15.66 8.55
C ILE A 266 1.32 15.07 9.50
N LYS A 267 0.03 15.17 9.17
CA LYS A 267 -1.03 14.42 9.84
C LYS A 267 -1.25 13.12 9.08
N TYR A 268 -0.73 12.01 9.63
CA TYR A 268 -0.89 10.68 9.06
C TYR A 268 -1.92 9.87 9.82
N SER A 269 -2.86 9.28 9.10
CA SER A 269 -3.89 8.39 9.64
C SER A 269 -3.95 7.10 8.83
N THR A 270 -4.30 5.97 9.47
CA THR A 270 -4.49 4.70 8.76
C THR A 270 -5.72 3.97 9.27
N VAL A 271 -6.47 3.36 8.35
CA VAL A 271 -7.60 2.46 8.63
C VAL A 271 -7.31 1.14 7.94
N GLN A 272 -7.19 0.07 8.73
CA GLN A 272 -6.90 -1.26 8.23
C GLN A 272 -8.04 -2.21 8.58
N ASN A 273 -8.72 -2.71 7.55
CA ASN A 273 -9.82 -3.65 7.68
C ASN A 273 -9.37 -5.01 7.13
N TRP A 274 -8.87 -5.85 8.03
CA TRP A 274 -8.38 -7.18 7.69
C TRP A 274 -9.34 -8.26 8.17
N TYR A 275 -9.49 -9.30 7.35
CA TYR A 275 -10.15 -10.52 7.77
C TYR A 275 -9.27 -11.27 8.78
N PRO A 276 -9.76 -11.54 9.99
CA PRO A 276 -8.93 -12.14 11.04
C PRO A 276 -8.72 -13.66 10.88
N GLY A 277 -9.36 -14.31 9.92
CA GLY A 277 -9.50 -15.75 9.82
C GLY A 277 -10.85 -16.22 10.35
N ASP A 278 -11.16 -17.50 10.14
CA ASP A 278 -12.39 -18.11 10.64
C ASP A 278 -12.22 -18.62 12.10
N GLU A 279 -13.31 -19.14 12.69
CA GLU A 279 -13.31 -19.66 14.05
C GLU A 279 -12.36 -20.87 14.25
N THR A 280 -11.95 -21.53 13.15
CA THR A 280 -11.00 -22.65 13.18
C THR A 280 -9.56 -22.20 13.01
N GLY A 281 -9.31 -20.89 12.81
CA GLY A 281 -7.99 -20.30 12.59
C GLY A 281 -7.52 -20.39 11.13
N LYS A 282 -8.41 -20.63 10.17
CA LYS A 282 -8.08 -20.60 8.74
C LYS A 282 -8.19 -19.19 8.18
N GLY A 283 -7.30 -18.87 7.25
CA GLY A 283 -7.25 -17.58 6.59
C GLY A 283 -6.66 -16.49 7.49
N GLY A 284 -6.98 -15.23 7.14
CA GLY A 284 -6.47 -14.06 7.86
C GLY A 284 -5.22 -13.45 7.21
N ILE A 285 -4.72 -12.39 7.83
CA ILE A 285 -3.61 -11.61 7.31
C ILE A 285 -2.46 -11.60 8.31
N TYR A 286 -1.26 -12.00 7.87
CA TYR A 286 -0.01 -11.65 8.54
C TYR A 286 0.33 -10.19 8.25
N ASN A 287 0.04 -9.31 9.20
CA ASN A 287 0.17 -7.87 9.02
C ASN A 287 1.41 -7.32 9.73
N PHE A 288 2.47 -7.04 8.97
CA PHE A 288 3.72 -6.48 9.47
C PHE A 288 3.94 -5.09 8.88
N VAL A 289 3.76 -4.05 9.68
CA VAL A 289 3.86 -2.67 9.21
C VAL A 289 4.93 -1.92 9.98
N THR A 290 5.83 -1.27 9.25
CA THR A 290 6.87 -0.39 9.79
C THR A 290 6.56 1.04 9.39
N LYS A 291 6.16 1.88 10.33
CA LYS A 291 5.88 3.31 10.13
C LYS A 291 6.80 4.13 11.02
N ARG A 292 7.54 5.07 10.43
CA ARG A 292 8.52 5.93 11.11
C ARG A 292 8.43 7.37 10.59
N GLY A 293 8.75 8.33 11.48
CA GLY A 293 8.95 9.72 11.16
C GLY A 293 10.13 10.30 11.93
#